data_b2a963b4a429640067b607a198ff7fbd
#
_entry.id   b2a963b4a429640067b607a198ff7fbd
#
_cell.length_a   1.000
_cell.length_b   1.000
_cell.length_c   1.000
_cell.angle_alpha   90.00
_cell.angle_beta   90.00
_cell.angle_gamma   90.00
#
_symmetry.space_group_name_H-M   'P 1'
#
loop_
_entity.id
_entity.type
_entity.pdbx_description
1 polymer ?
#
loop_
_entity_poly.entity_id
_entity_poly.type
_entity_poly.pdbx_seq_one_letter_code
_entity_poly.pdbx_strand_id
1 'polypeptide(L)'
;MDYFKLTEVFRDLALQAGDAIMEIYLHCNIAIETKIDSSPVTNADKTADAIIYNGLKEAFPDLDVVTEENSESHYSRNKNFILVDPLDGTKEFINRTGEFTVNIAYIQNNSPTHGVVYAPAVKRLFTTDQNKKSYEIVLPAGKTGKILNKPLQVSVPDPSALTVLASKSHINPETIKYIEKYSISNSKNAGSSLKFCLIAAGEADLYPRLGRTMAVSYTHLTLPTMLP
;
A
#
# COMPACT_ATOMS: atom_id res chain seq x y z
N MET A 1 15.46 -2.23 18.39
CA MET A 1 14.09 -2.37 17.81
C MET A 1 13.69 -3.84 17.86
N ASP A 2 12.54 -4.15 18.44
CA ASP A 2 11.92 -5.47 18.36
C ASP A 2 11.12 -5.56 17.05
N TYR A 3 11.69 -6.22 16.05
CA TYR A 3 11.06 -6.34 14.73
C TYR A 3 9.88 -7.32 14.71
N PHE A 4 9.83 -8.28 15.62
CA PHE A 4 8.66 -9.15 15.77
C PHE A 4 7.46 -8.33 16.24
N LYS A 5 7.61 -7.58 17.35
CA LYS A 5 6.58 -6.67 17.82
C LYS A 5 6.17 -5.66 16.75
N LEU A 6 7.15 -5.12 16.00
CA LEU A 6 6.89 -4.13 14.94
C LEU A 6 5.96 -4.68 13.86
N THR A 7 6.26 -5.88 13.33
CA THR A 7 5.48 -6.47 12.25
C THR A 7 4.09 -6.92 12.69
N GLU A 8 3.95 -7.39 13.93
CA GLU A 8 2.64 -7.74 14.50
C GLU A 8 1.77 -6.49 14.67
N VAL A 9 2.31 -5.42 15.28
CA VAL A 9 1.57 -4.15 15.46
C VAL A 9 1.17 -3.55 14.11
N PHE A 10 2.06 -3.54 13.12
CA PHE A 10 1.73 -3.03 11.79
C PHE A 10 0.57 -3.78 11.16
N ARG A 11 0.60 -5.12 11.23
CA ARG A 11 -0.46 -5.96 10.69
C ARG A 11 -1.79 -5.70 11.39
N ASP A 12 -1.79 -5.66 12.72
CA ASP A 12 -3.00 -5.49 13.51
C ASP A 12 -3.63 -4.10 13.27
N LEU A 13 -2.82 -3.05 13.21
CA LEU A 13 -3.30 -1.70 12.91
C LEU A 13 -3.81 -1.55 11.48
N ALA A 14 -3.15 -2.18 10.50
CA ALA A 14 -3.62 -2.18 9.12
C ALA A 14 -4.98 -2.88 8.98
N LEU A 15 -5.20 -3.98 9.70
CA LEU A 15 -6.48 -4.69 9.72
C LEU A 15 -7.57 -3.84 10.37
N GLN A 16 -7.32 -3.24 11.55
CA GLN A 16 -8.28 -2.37 12.24
C GLN A 16 -8.68 -1.16 11.39
N ALA A 17 -7.69 -0.49 10.79
CA ALA A 17 -7.94 0.63 9.88
C ALA A 17 -8.72 0.19 8.65
N GLY A 18 -8.38 -0.95 8.07
CA GLY A 18 -9.11 -1.52 6.94
C GLY A 18 -10.56 -1.86 7.25
N ASP A 19 -10.83 -2.39 8.43
CA ASP A 19 -12.22 -2.67 8.87
C ASP A 19 -13.01 -1.37 9.01
N ALA A 20 -12.44 -0.32 9.62
CA ALA A 20 -13.07 0.99 9.74
C ALA A 20 -13.31 1.65 8.37
N ILE A 21 -12.35 1.55 7.44
CA ILE A 21 -12.52 2.01 6.06
C ILE A 21 -13.68 1.27 5.39
N MET A 22 -13.75 -0.06 5.52
CA MET A 22 -14.78 -0.87 4.90
C MET A 22 -16.16 -0.60 5.48
N GLU A 23 -16.28 -0.27 6.76
CA GLU A 23 -17.54 0.16 7.36
C GLU A 23 -18.08 1.41 6.67
N ILE A 24 -17.25 2.44 6.50
CA ILE A 24 -17.63 3.67 5.78
C ILE A 24 -17.90 3.37 4.30
N TYR A 25 -17.05 2.56 3.67
CA TYR A 25 -17.20 2.16 2.27
C TYR A 25 -18.55 1.48 2.01
N LEU A 26 -19.02 0.60 2.86
CA LEU A 26 -20.26 -0.15 2.67
C LEU A 26 -21.52 0.65 3.01
N HIS A 27 -21.46 1.57 3.97
CA HIS A 27 -22.64 2.29 4.50
C HIS A 27 -22.97 3.61 3.78
N CYS A 28 -22.28 3.96 2.69
CA CYS A 28 -22.55 5.12 1.85
C CYS A 28 -22.43 6.52 2.51
N ASN A 29 -21.91 6.63 3.70
CA ASN A 29 -21.74 7.90 4.41
C ASN A 29 -20.32 8.50 4.18
N ILE A 30 -19.95 8.65 2.89
CA ILE A 30 -18.67 9.23 2.54
C ILE A 30 -18.79 10.76 2.59
N ALA A 31 -18.14 11.37 3.58
CA ALA A 31 -17.92 12.80 3.61
C ALA A 31 -16.60 13.10 2.88
N ILE A 32 -16.66 13.95 1.85
CA ILE A 32 -15.50 14.29 1.02
C ILE A 32 -15.13 15.74 1.31
N GLU A 33 -13.84 15.96 1.61
CA GLU A 33 -13.23 17.28 1.70
C GLU A 33 -12.10 17.38 0.67
N THR A 34 -11.64 18.59 0.39
CA THR A 34 -10.53 18.83 -0.54
C THR A 34 -9.34 19.38 0.24
N LYS A 35 -8.19 18.73 0.11
CA LYS A 35 -6.91 19.20 0.67
C LYS A 35 -6.41 20.45 -0.07
N ILE A 36 -5.40 21.13 0.49
CA ILE A 36 -4.79 22.34 -0.08
C ILE A 36 -4.23 22.08 -1.49
N ASP A 37 -3.73 20.88 -1.75
CA ASP A 37 -3.20 20.45 -3.05
C ASP A 37 -4.28 19.98 -4.04
N SER A 38 -5.55 20.23 -3.73
CA SER A 38 -6.74 19.81 -4.50
C SER A 38 -6.96 18.29 -4.57
N SER A 39 -6.27 17.47 -3.77
CA SER A 39 -6.58 16.05 -3.62
C SER A 39 -7.80 15.86 -2.70
N PRO A 40 -8.63 14.83 -2.94
CA PRO A 40 -9.73 14.50 -2.04
C PRO A 40 -9.21 13.84 -0.76
N VAL A 41 -9.87 14.11 0.36
CA VAL A 41 -9.76 13.38 1.61
C VAL A 41 -11.16 13.05 2.11
N THR A 42 -11.33 11.89 2.70
CA THR A 42 -12.62 11.45 3.22
C THR A 42 -12.56 11.24 4.73
N ASN A 43 -13.72 11.05 5.33
CA ASN A 43 -13.80 10.62 6.73
C ASN A 43 -13.16 9.25 6.96
N ALA A 44 -13.04 8.40 5.92
CA ALA A 44 -12.34 7.13 6.00
C ALA A 44 -10.82 7.32 6.18
N ASP A 45 -10.21 8.24 5.42
CA ASP A 45 -8.78 8.60 5.55
C ASP A 45 -8.48 9.05 7.00
N LYS A 46 -9.27 10.00 7.51
CA LYS A 46 -9.10 10.55 8.86
C LYS A 46 -9.32 9.51 9.97
N THR A 47 -10.30 8.63 9.81
CA THR A 47 -10.58 7.57 10.79
C THR A 47 -9.45 6.55 10.82
N ALA A 48 -8.98 6.12 9.65
CA ALA A 48 -7.87 5.19 9.52
C ALA A 48 -6.57 5.80 10.07
N ASP A 49 -6.29 7.07 9.75
CA ASP A 49 -5.13 7.79 10.29
C ASP A 49 -5.13 7.82 11.81
N ALA A 50 -6.25 8.18 12.42
CA ALA A 50 -6.37 8.24 13.89
C ALA A 50 -6.12 6.87 14.55
N ILE A 51 -6.65 5.78 13.98
CA ILE A 51 -6.43 4.42 14.47
C ILE A 51 -4.94 4.07 14.41
N ILE A 52 -4.32 4.26 13.25
CA ILE A 52 -2.93 3.88 13.01
C ILE A 52 -2.00 4.76 13.85
N TYR A 53 -2.16 6.08 13.81
CA TYR A 53 -1.31 7.02 14.52
C TYR A 53 -1.30 6.76 16.03
N ASN A 54 -2.50 6.64 16.65
CA ASN A 54 -2.61 6.42 18.09
C ASN A 54 -2.01 5.07 18.49
N GLY A 55 -2.31 4.00 17.76
CA GLY A 55 -1.76 2.67 18.05
C GLY A 55 -0.23 2.61 17.88
N LEU A 56 0.33 3.29 16.89
CA LEU A 56 1.78 3.39 16.70
C LEU A 56 2.44 4.19 17.81
N LYS A 57 1.86 5.31 18.25
CA LYS A 57 2.39 6.12 19.35
C LYS A 57 2.32 5.41 20.69
N GLU A 58 1.29 4.59 20.92
CA GLU A 58 1.21 3.72 22.10
C GLU A 58 2.27 2.61 22.08
N ALA A 59 2.44 1.93 20.94
CA ALA A 59 3.36 0.80 20.81
C ALA A 59 4.84 1.22 20.75
N PHE A 60 5.12 2.39 20.13
CA PHE A 60 6.46 2.92 19.84
C PHE A 60 6.54 4.43 20.12
N PRO A 61 6.46 4.87 21.40
CA PRO A 61 6.39 6.28 21.79
C PRO A 61 7.61 7.10 21.33
N ASP A 62 8.79 6.46 21.21
CA ASP A 62 10.04 7.12 20.85
C ASP A 62 10.27 7.25 19.33
N LEU A 63 9.40 6.65 18.51
CA LEU A 63 9.51 6.79 17.07
C LEU A 63 8.63 7.93 16.54
N ASP A 64 9.19 8.67 15.58
CA ASP A 64 8.39 9.58 14.79
C ASP A 64 7.43 8.80 13.89
N VAL A 65 6.20 9.29 13.82
CA VAL A 65 5.17 8.79 12.89
C VAL A 65 4.87 9.91 11.91
N VAL A 66 5.17 9.66 10.64
CA VAL A 66 4.90 10.56 9.52
C VAL A 66 3.70 10.01 8.78
N THR A 67 2.61 10.78 8.71
CA THR A 67 1.40 10.36 8.00
C THR A 67 1.04 11.32 6.88
N GLU A 68 0.38 10.82 5.83
CA GLU A 68 -0.08 11.66 4.72
C GLU A 68 -1.10 12.71 5.19
N GLU A 69 -1.90 12.40 6.20
CA GLU A 69 -2.98 13.28 6.67
C GLU A 69 -2.50 14.36 7.65
N ASN A 70 -1.27 14.26 8.17
CA ASN A 70 -0.69 15.24 9.08
C ASN A 70 0.56 15.89 8.46
N SER A 71 0.38 17.04 7.81
CA SER A 71 1.46 17.80 7.15
C SER A 71 2.57 18.26 8.12
N GLU A 72 2.27 18.47 9.41
CA GLU A 72 3.27 18.84 10.42
C GLU A 72 4.26 17.70 10.68
N SER A 73 3.82 16.45 10.54
CA SER A 73 4.68 15.28 10.69
C SER A 73 5.77 15.18 9.62
N HIS A 74 5.57 15.80 8.44
CA HIS A 74 6.50 15.77 7.31
C HIS A 74 7.83 16.51 7.57
N TYR A 75 7.92 17.28 8.66
CA TYR A 75 9.15 17.99 9.05
C TYR A 75 10.10 17.14 9.90
N SER A 76 9.77 15.88 10.19
CA SER A 76 10.69 14.96 10.87
C SER A 76 12.00 14.84 10.09
N ARG A 77 13.14 15.00 10.80
CA ARG A 77 14.50 14.85 10.25
C ARG A 77 15.17 13.58 10.74
N ASN A 78 14.46 12.73 11.47
CA ASN A 78 15.00 11.48 11.95
C ASN A 78 15.20 10.50 10.78
N LYS A 79 16.32 9.77 10.82
CA LYS A 79 16.62 8.74 9.81
C LYS A 79 15.81 7.45 10.03
N ASN A 80 15.22 7.31 11.22
CA ASN A 80 14.39 6.17 11.61
C ASN A 80 13.03 6.70 12.02
N PHE A 81 12.00 6.33 11.28
CA PHE A 81 10.62 6.76 11.52
C PHE A 81 9.63 5.75 10.93
N ILE A 82 8.37 5.88 11.28
CA ILE A 82 7.28 5.11 10.66
C ILE A 82 6.57 6.03 9.67
N LEU A 83 6.37 5.55 8.44
CA LEU A 83 5.65 6.25 7.39
C LEU A 83 4.30 5.58 7.16
N VAL A 84 3.24 6.38 7.10
CA VAL A 84 1.86 5.91 7.00
C VAL A 84 1.15 6.62 5.86
N ASP A 85 0.45 5.84 5.05
CA ASP A 85 -0.59 6.30 4.15
C ASP A 85 -1.85 5.52 4.53
N PRO A 86 -2.78 6.16 5.25
CA PRO A 86 -3.92 5.46 5.85
C PRO A 86 -4.94 4.97 4.82
N LEU A 87 -5.03 5.63 3.65
CA LEU A 87 -5.87 5.24 2.54
C LEU A 87 -5.29 5.70 1.20
N ASP A 88 -4.34 4.93 0.65
CA ASP A 88 -3.85 5.16 -0.73
C ASP A 88 -4.92 4.74 -1.74
N GLY A 89 -5.24 5.63 -2.65
CA GLY A 89 -6.29 5.43 -3.63
C GLY A 89 -7.65 6.01 -3.19
N THR A 90 -7.66 7.20 -2.59
CA THR A 90 -8.89 7.90 -2.19
C THR A 90 -9.87 8.09 -3.36
N LYS A 91 -9.36 8.30 -4.58
CA LYS A 91 -10.20 8.36 -5.80
C LYS A 91 -10.86 7.02 -6.10
N GLU A 92 -10.12 5.94 -6.00
CA GLU A 92 -10.61 4.58 -6.17
C GLU A 92 -11.64 4.21 -5.11
N PHE A 93 -11.45 4.69 -3.87
CA PHE A 93 -12.41 4.56 -2.77
C PHE A 93 -13.72 5.31 -3.09
N ILE A 94 -13.64 6.59 -3.47
CA ILE A 94 -14.82 7.41 -3.82
C ILE A 94 -15.57 6.80 -5.02
N ASN A 95 -14.85 6.33 -6.03
CA ASN A 95 -15.41 5.74 -7.24
C ASN A 95 -15.85 4.28 -7.07
N ARG A 96 -15.76 3.71 -5.87
CA ARG A 96 -16.22 2.37 -5.56
C ARG A 96 -15.54 1.25 -6.37
N THR A 97 -14.27 1.42 -6.76
CA THR A 97 -13.55 0.38 -7.51
C THR A 97 -12.97 -0.73 -6.64
N GLY A 98 -12.85 -0.50 -5.33
CA GLY A 98 -12.26 -1.45 -4.38
C GLY A 98 -10.74 -1.55 -4.44
N GLU A 99 -10.07 -0.69 -5.21
CA GLU A 99 -8.63 -0.75 -5.46
C GLU A 99 -7.86 0.26 -4.59
N PHE A 100 -8.08 0.25 -3.29
CA PHE A 100 -7.43 1.12 -2.31
C PHE A 100 -6.72 0.30 -1.23
N THR A 101 -5.72 0.88 -0.57
CA THR A 101 -4.87 0.17 0.39
C THR A 101 -4.55 1.00 1.62
N VAL A 102 -4.30 0.31 2.74
CA VAL A 102 -3.66 0.85 3.95
C VAL A 102 -2.18 0.51 3.88
N ASN A 103 -1.30 1.49 4.07
CA ASN A 103 0.14 1.31 3.97
C ASN A 103 0.85 1.80 5.24
N ILE A 104 1.68 0.95 5.85
CA ILE A 104 2.52 1.31 6.99
C ILE A 104 3.93 0.76 6.74
N ALA A 105 4.96 1.61 6.87
CA ALA A 105 6.35 1.22 6.64
C ALA A 105 7.28 1.75 7.73
N TYR A 106 8.24 0.93 8.15
CA TYR A 106 9.35 1.37 8.99
C TYR A 106 10.54 1.74 8.12
N ILE A 107 10.95 2.98 8.22
CA ILE A 107 12.11 3.54 7.55
C ILE A 107 13.29 3.49 8.53
N GLN A 108 14.38 2.87 8.11
CA GLN A 108 15.62 2.77 8.86
C GLN A 108 16.78 3.32 8.03
N ASN A 109 17.47 4.32 8.53
CA ASN A 109 18.55 5.00 7.79
C ASN A 109 18.12 5.48 6.40
N ASN A 110 16.93 6.09 6.32
CA ASN A 110 16.29 6.57 5.10
C ASN A 110 15.97 5.46 4.07
N SER A 111 15.90 4.20 4.49
CA SER A 111 15.52 3.08 3.62
C SER A 111 14.39 2.29 4.26
N PRO A 112 13.33 1.93 3.52
CA PRO A 112 12.27 1.08 4.03
C PRO A 112 12.80 -0.33 4.31
N THR A 113 12.45 -0.89 5.46
CA THR A 113 12.95 -2.21 5.90
C THR A 113 11.84 -3.20 6.25
N HIS A 114 10.76 -2.73 6.81
CA HIS A 114 9.59 -3.53 7.17
C HIS A 114 8.32 -2.77 6.78
N GLY A 115 7.29 -3.48 6.38
CA GLY A 115 6.04 -2.83 6.01
C GLY A 115 4.87 -3.78 5.88
N VAL A 116 3.69 -3.18 5.80
CA VAL A 116 2.42 -3.83 5.48
C VAL A 116 1.68 -2.99 4.45
N VAL A 117 1.08 -3.68 3.48
CA VAL A 117 0.11 -3.14 2.54
C VAL A 117 -1.13 -4.01 2.64
N TYR A 118 -2.25 -3.42 3.04
CA TYR A 118 -3.52 -4.13 3.15
C TYR A 118 -4.54 -3.57 2.16
N ALA A 119 -5.09 -4.42 1.30
CA ALA A 119 -6.18 -4.11 0.38
C ALA A 119 -7.50 -4.66 0.95
N PRO A 120 -8.26 -3.88 1.73
CA PRO A 120 -9.37 -4.39 2.53
C PRO A 120 -10.55 -4.89 1.70
N ALA A 121 -10.85 -4.24 0.57
CA ALA A 121 -11.96 -4.64 -0.30
C ALA A 121 -11.76 -6.02 -0.94
N VAL A 122 -10.51 -6.43 -1.18
CA VAL A 122 -10.15 -7.75 -1.75
C VAL A 122 -9.56 -8.70 -0.70
N LYS A 123 -9.46 -8.26 0.57
CA LYS A 123 -8.98 -9.04 1.72
C LYS A 123 -7.59 -9.65 1.53
N ARG A 124 -6.70 -8.91 0.90
CA ARG A 124 -5.31 -9.30 0.67
C ARG A 124 -4.39 -8.41 1.48
N LEU A 125 -3.53 -9.02 2.29
CA LEU A 125 -2.54 -8.31 3.10
C LEU A 125 -1.15 -8.79 2.70
N PHE A 126 -0.28 -7.85 2.39
CA PHE A 126 1.12 -8.08 2.04
C PHE A 126 1.99 -7.50 3.14
N THR A 127 2.92 -8.29 3.67
CA THR A 127 3.74 -7.86 4.82
C THR A 127 5.13 -8.47 4.78
N THR A 128 6.04 -7.83 5.49
CA THR A 128 7.34 -8.43 5.82
C THR A 128 7.28 -9.07 7.20
N ASP A 129 8.06 -10.14 7.39
CA ASP A 129 8.34 -10.68 8.73
C ASP A 129 9.54 -9.96 9.38
N GLN A 130 9.87 -10.35 10.61
CA GLN A 130 11.01 -9.84 11.37
C GLN A 130 12.38 -10.02 10.70
N ASN A 131 12.46 -10.94 9.72
CA ASN A 131 13.67 -11.24 8.95
C ASN A 131 13.66 -10.57 7.57
N LYS A 132 12.73 -9.65 7.32
CA LYS A 132 12.52 -8.92 6.04
C LYS A 132 12.08 -9.83 4.88
N LYS A 133 11.55 -11.03 5.16
CA LYS A 133 10.92 -11.86 4.14
C LYS A 133 9.50 -11.40 3.91
N SER A 134 9.06 -11.38 2.67
CA SER A 134 7.74 -10.88 2.27
C SER A 134 6.75 -12.01 2.05
N TYR A 135 5.53 -11.79 2.53
CA TYR A 135 4.43 -12.75 2.48
C TYR A 135 3.14 -12.07 2.05
N GLU A 136 2.30 -12.81 1.41
CA GLU A 136 0.89 -12.50 1.26
C GLU A 136 0.08 -13.30 2.28
N ILE A 137 -0.82 -12.62 2.97
CA ILE A 137 -1.80 -13.21 3.87
C ILE A 137 -3.16 -13.01 3.22
N VAL A 138 -3.78 -14.10 2.80
CA VAL A 138 -5.14 -14.08 2.26
C VAL A 138 -6.12 -14.33 3.41
N LEU A 139 -6.93 -13.31 3.69
CA LEU A 139 -7.92 -13.35 4.76
C LEU A 139 -9.18 -14.07 4.26
N PRO A 140 -9.81 -14.90 5.11
CA PRO A 140 -11.03 -15.60 4.73
C PRO A 140 -12.20 -14.63 4.51
N ALA A 141 -13.12 -15.01 3.64
CA ALA A 141 -14.36 -14.25 3.39
C ALA A 141 -15.34 -14.22 4.59
N GLY A 142 -15.09 -15.00 5.65
CA GLY A 142 -15.89 -15.09 6.86
C GLY A 142 -15.04 -15.46 8.08
N LYS A 143 -15.67 -15.51 9.27
CA LYS A 143 -14.99 -15.74 10.56
C LYS A 143 -14.36 -17.14 10.72
N THR A 144 -14.65 -18.11 9.87
CA THR A 144 -14.26 -19.53 10.02
C THR A 144 -13.31 -20.02 8.95
N GLY A 145 -12.82 -19.16 8.05
CA GLY A 145 -11.89 -19.54 6.99
C GLY A 145 -10.45 -19.66 7.49
N LYS A 146 -9.64 -20.45 6.79
CA LYS A 146 -8.21 -20.60 7.09
C LYS A 146 -7.43 -19.43 6.53
N ILE A 147 -6.60 -18.79 7.37
CA ILE A 147 -5.63 -17.80 6.94
C ILE A 147 -4.52 -18.52 6.16
N LEU A 148 -4.24 -18.07 4.94
CA LEU A 148 -3.18 -18.61 4.11
C LEU A 148 -2.01 -17.64 4.08
N ASN A 149 -0.85 -18.08 4.56
CA ASN A 149 0.41 -17.32 4.44
C ASN A 149 1.17 -17.88 3.23
N LYS A 150 1.39 -17.03 2.24
CA LYS A 150 2.09 -17.40 1.00
C LYS A 150 3.34 -16.53 0.87
N PRO A 151 4.56 -17.12 0.84
CA PRO A 151 5.77 -16.37 0.52
C PRO A 151 5.61 -15.66 -0.83
N LEU A 152 5.99 -14.39 -0.91
CA LEU A 152 5.96 -13.67 -2.17
C LEU A 152 7.12 -14.10 -3.06
N GLN A 153 6.80 -14.34 -4.33
CA GLN A 153 7.76 -14.66 -5.36
C GLN A 153 7.30 -14.03 -6.68
N VAL A 154 8.19 -13.27 -7.30
CA VAL A 154 7.95 -12.70 -8.64
C VAL A 154 7.82 -13.81 -9.67
N SER A 155 7.10 -13.53 -10.75
CA SER A 155 7.06 -14.38 -11.93
C SER A 155 8.45 -14.49 -12.57
N VAL A 156 8.67 -15.59 -13.28
CA VAL A 156 9.76 -15.64 -14.27
C VAL A 156 9.16 -15.11 -15.57
N PRO A 157 9.52 -13.88 -16.02
CA PRO A 157 8.86 -13.27 -17.15
C PRO A 157 9.19 -13.99 -18.45
N ASP A 158 8.19 -14.18 -19.31
CA ASP A 158 8.39 -14.57 -20.71
C ASP A 158 8.49 -13.29 -21.56
N PRO A 159 9.67 -12.93 -22.10
CA PRO A 159 9.84 -11.70 -22.87
C PRO A 159 8.96 -11.63 -24.14
N SER A 160 8.44 -12.77 -24.61
CA SER A 160 7.54 -12.85 -25.76
C SER A 160 6.07 -12.64 -25.41
N ALA A 161 5.71 -12.67 -24.10
CA ALA A 161 4.31 -12.69 -23.66
C ALA A 161 4.11 -12.05 -22.27
N LEU A 162 4.60 -10.83 -22.06
CA LEU A 162 4.53 -10.15 -20.77
C LEU A 162 3.11 -9.75 -20.37
N THR A 163 2.83 -9.80 -19.07
CA THR A 163 1.66 -9.19 -18.45
C THR A 163 2.05 -7.84 -17.88
N VAL A 164 1.43 -6.76 -18.37
CA VAL A 164 1.67 -5.39 -17.87
C VAL A 164 0.58 -4.97 -16.88
N LEU A 165 0.98 -4.31 -15.80
CA LEU A 165 0.08 -3.54 -14.95
C LEU A 165 0.06 -2.08 -15.41
N ALA A 166 -1.13 -1.54 -15.63
CA ALA A 166 -1.32 -0.14 -15.96
C ALA A 166 -2.17 0.57 -14.90
N SER A 167 -1.94 1.87 -14.71
CA SER A 167 -2.82 2.69 -13.89
C SER A 167 -3.99 3.18 -14.74
N LYS A 168 -5.22 3.01 -14.27
CA LYS A 168 -6.41 3.56 -14.93
C LYS A 168 -6.38 5.10 -14.99
N SER A 169 -5.83 5.72 -13.94
CA SER A 169 -5.94 7.16 -13.70
C SER A 169 -4.69 7.95 -14.09
N HIS A 170 -3.54 7.30 -14.33
CA HIS A 170 -2.24 7.97 -14.44
C HIS A 170 -1.38 7.45 -15.60
N ILE A 171 -1.98 6.87 -16.63
CA ILE A 171 -1.23 6.52 -17.81
C ILE A 171 -0.98 7.77 -18.67
N ASN A 172 0.28 8.03 -19.03
CA ASN A 172 0.66 9.13 -19.88
C ASN A 172 1.25 8.61 -21.22
N PRO A 173 1.36 9.45 -22.25
CA PRO A 173 1.89 9.04 -23.55
C PRO A 173 3.30 8.43 -23.49
N GLU A 174 4.14 8.88 -22.56
CA GLU A 174 5.50 8.37 -22.38
C GLU A 174 5.48 6.94 -21.84
N THR A 175 4.58 6.65 -20.88
CA THR A 175 4.38 5.30 -20.36
C THR A 175 3.86 4.36 -21.42
N ILE A 176 2.93 4.81 -22.28
CA ILE A 176 2.42 4.04 -23.41
C ILE A 176 3.56 3.69 -24.38
N LYS A 177 4.34 4.69 -24.81
CA LYS A 177 5.52 4.47 -25.67
C LYS A 177 6.57 3.53 -25.05
N TYR A 178 6.68 3.53 -23.72
CA TYR A 178 7.56 2.59 -23.03
C TYR A 178 7.04 1.16 -23.10
N ILE A 179 5.73 0.96 -22.88
CA ILE A 179 5.08 -0.35 -22.93
C ILE A 179 5.16 -0.94 -24.36
N GLU A 180 5.02 -0.11 -25.41
CA GLU A 180 5.09 -0.52 -26.80
C GLU A 180 6.43 -1.16 -27.23
N LYS A 181 7.48 -1.01 -26.40
CA LYS A 181 8.79 -1.66 -26.63
C LYS A 181 8.81 -3.15 -26.28
N TYR A 182 7.76 -3.65 -25.66
CA TYR A 182 7.68 -5.00 -25.12
C TYR A 182 6.54 -5.78 -25.78
N SER A 183 6.69 -7.10 -25.87
CA SER A 183 5.64 -8.00 -26.33
C SER A 183 4.64 -8.24 -25.18
N ILE A 184 3.56 -7.49 -25.17
CA ILE A 184 2.52 -7.58 -24.14
C ILE A 184 1.43 -8.54 -24.61
N SER A 185 1.23 -9.64 -23.88
CA SER A 185 0.13 -10.58 -24.11
C SER A 185 -1.11 -10.28 -23.28
N ASN A 186 -0.92 -9.64 -22.12
CA ASN A 186 -2.01 -9.34 -21.21
C ASN A 186 -1.80 -7.99 -20.52
N SER A 187 -2.91 -7.29 -20.27
CA SER A 187 -2.91 -6.03 -19.52
C SER A 187 -3.89 -6.13 -18.37
N LYS A 188 -3.40 -5.90 -17.15
CA LYS A 188 -4.21 -5.81 -15.94
C LYS A 188 -4.24 -4.36 -15.46
N ASN A 189 -5.35 -3.95 -14.88
CA ASN A 189 -5.48 -2.67 -14.20
C ASN A 189 -5.61 -2.89 -12.69
N ALA A 190 -4.95 -2.08 -11.92
CA ALA A 190 -5.13 -1.99 -10.48
C ALA A 190 -4.92 -0.56 -10.02
N GLY A 191 -5.54 -0.17 -8.89
CA GLY A 191 -5.35 1.12 -8.24
C GLY A 191 -4.25 1.06 -7.18
N SER A 192 -3.90 2.21 -6.62
CA SER A 192 -3.05 2.40 -5.44
C SER A 192 -1.73 1.61 -5.43
N SER A 193 -1.17 1.36 -4.25
CA SER A 193 0.04 0.55 -4.03
C SER A 193 -0.19 -0.96 -4.29
N LEU A 194 -1.43 -1.40 -4.45
CA LEU A 194 -1.76 -2.79 -4.80
C LEU A 194 -1.02 -3.26 -6.07
N LYS A 195 -0.75 -2.36 -7.02
CA LYS A 195 0.02 -2.70 -8.24
C LYS A 195 1.39 -3.30 -7.95
N PHE A 196 2.09 -2.76 -6.97
CA PHE A 196 3.41 -3.27 -6.59
C PHE A 196 3.29 -4.64 -5.91
N CYS A 197 2.25 -4.82 -5.10
CA CYS A 197 1.97 -6.10 -4.46
C CYS A 197 1.68 -7.20 -5.49
N LEU A 198 0.96 -6.87 -6.56
CA LEU A 198 0.68 -7.81 -7.64
C LEU A 198 1.94 -8.21 -8.42
N ILE A 199 2.88 -7.29 -8.66
CA ILE A 199 4.21 -7.62 -9.19
C ILE A 199 4.95 -8.56 -8.23
N ALA A 200 4.98 -8.21 -6.93
CA ALA A 200 5.64 -9.02 -5.91
C ALA A 200 5.07 -10.43 -5.77
N ALA A 201 3.77 -10.59 -6.02
CA ALA A 201 3.07 -11.87 -6.01
C ALA A 201 3.23 -12.68 -7.32
N GLY A 202 3.92 -12.14 -8.32
CA GLY A 202 4.12 -12.80 -9.61
C GLY A 202 2.87 -12.81 -10.49
N GLU A 203 1.90 -11.92 -10.23
CA GLU A 203 0.65 -11.85 -11.00
C GLU A 203 0.76 -10.95 -12.23
N ALA A 204 1.85 -10.20 -12.35
CA ALA A 204 2.23 -9.43 -13.52
C ALA A 204 3.75 -9.26 -13.56
N ASP A 205 4.28 -8.90 -14.74
CA ASP A 205 5.70 -8.86 -15.02
C ASP A 205 6.25 -7.43 -15.06
N LEU A 206 5.42 -6.46 -15.41
CA LEU A 206 5.86 -5.09 -15.65
C LEU A 206 4.84 -4.06 -15.14
N TYR A 207 5.32 -3.07 -14.38
CA TYR A 207 4.55 -1.87 -14.02
C TYR A 207 5.36 -0.61 -14.31
N PRO A 208 5.30 -0.05 -15.51
CA PRO A 208 5.97 1.20 -15.83
C PRO A 208 5.16 2.40 -15.34
N ARG A 209 5.86 3.37 -14.74
CA ARG A 209 5.30 4.66 -14.35
C ARG A 209 6.32 5.76 -14.60
N LEU A 210 6.17 6.48 -15.71
CA LEU A 210 7.07 7.56 -16.12
C LEU A 210 6.55 8.97 -15.75
N GLY A 211 5.47 9.04 -14.99
CA GLY A 211 4.92 10.28 -14.44
C GLY A 211 5.51 10.63 -13.07
N ARG A 212 5.29 11.88 -12.64
CA ARG A 212 5.66 12.33 -11.29
C ARG A 212 4.95 11.47 -10.24
N THR A 213 5.69 11.05 -9.21
CA THR A 213 5.16 10.29 -8.09
C THR A 213 5.63 10.91 -6.78
N MET A 214 4.76 10.94 -5.78
CA MET A 214 5.10 11.45 -4.45
C MET A 214 5.91 10.40 -3.68
N ALA A 215 6.85 10.87 -2.83
CA ALA A 215 7.72 10.00 -2.02
C ALA A 215 6.94 9.02 -1.13
N VAL A 216 5.81 9.45 -0.59
CA VAL A 216 4.89 8.62 0.22
C VAL A 216 4.49 7.35 -0.52
N SER A 217 4.18 7.42 -1.81
CA SER A 217 3.78 6.24 -2.59
C SER A 217 4.91 5.24 -2.86
N TYR A 218 6.19 5.63 -2.74
CA TYR A 218 7.33 4.73 -2.99
C TYR A 218 7.91 4.12 -1.73
N THR A 219 7.86 4.82 -0.61
CA THR A 219 8.52 4.39 0.62
C THR A 219 7.77 3.27 1.36
N HIS A 220 6.52 3.00 0.99
CA HIS A 220 5.75 1.89 1.55
C HIS A 220 6.19 0.50 1.09
N LEU A 221 7.09 0.41 0.09
CA LEU A 221 7.36 -0.81 -0.61
C LEU A 221 8.71 -1.40 -0.22
N THR A 222 8.72 -2.13 0.87
CA THR A 222 9.82 -3.00 1.27
C THR A 222 9.76 -4.38 0.60
N LEU A 223 8.92 -4.52 -0.44
CA LEU A 223 8.80 -5.79 -1.13
C LEU A 223 10.06 -6.06 -1.98
N PRO A 224 10.61 -7.28 -2.00
CA PRO A 224 11.91 -7.62 -2.60
C PRO A 224 12.06 -7.31 -4.09
N THR A 225 10.97 -6.94 -4.75
CA THR A 225 10.88 -6.75 -6.20
C THR A 225 11.34 -5.40 -6.70
N MET A 226 11.83 -4.50 -5.83
CA MET A 226 12.20 -3.14 -6.19
C MET A 226 13.71 -2.88 -6.18
N LEU A 227 14.52 -3.90 -6.09
CA LEU A 227 15.96 -3.80 -6.36
C LEU A 227 16.21 -4.25 -7.79
N PRO A 228 16.92 -3.44 -8.59
CA PRO A 228 17.32 -3.82 -9.94
C PRO A 228 18.27 -5.01 -9.94
#